data_ee0e05bb0595f93514d8cacf29304d6f
#
_entry.id   ee0e05bb0595f93514d8cacf29304d6f
#
_cell.length_a   1.000
_cell.length_b   1.000
_cell.length_c   1.000
_cell.angle_alpha   90.00
_cell.angle_beta   90.00
_cell.angle_gamma   90.00
#
_symmetry.space_group_name_H-M   'P 1'
#
loop_
_entity.id
_entity.type
_entity.pdbx_description
1 polymer ?
#
loop_
_entity_poly.entity_id
_entity_poly.type
_entity_poly.pdbx_seq_one_letter_code
_entity_poly.pdbx_strand_id
1 'polypeptide(L)'
;MITTPDFEFSWARPEDEADIRALVGAVAMPGSVAVRFAREPDYFLGASIMGDPCQVLVVRHRPDGALAGIACRAESRAFVNGQPATLGYIGQIRVAQAFRGRWLVHLGAQAFREASPEGLLYFGVIASENPRARQLLVGARPPCGLQARFISGLTTCAILLRPMHPFHAPGVQVQPADAERLPEIIDFLNDHGSKRQFFPAYTLEDFIGGAKMRGLRPQDIRVARRDGAVVGVMAAWDQAAYKQDVVDSYGPALRRLRPVYNLAARMLGMKPLTPPGQAMPLAFAA
;
A
#
# COMPACT_ATOMS: atom_id res chain seq x y z
N MET A 1 -18.17 -11.52 -15.46
CA MET A 1 -17.38 -10.53 -16.23
C MET A 1 -18.31 -9.66 -17.06
N ILE A 2 -18.07 -8.36 -17.14
CA ILE A 2 -18.98 -7.39 -17.76
C ILE A 2 -18.41 -6.98 -19.11
N THR A 3 -19.25 -6.95 -20.12
CA THR A 3 -18.90 -6.44 -21.46
C THR A 3 -19.95 -5.41 -21.87
N THR A 4 -19.49 -4.26 -22.31
CA THR A 4 -20.31 -3.21 -22.91
C THR A 4 -19.89 -3.02 -24.38
N PRO A 5 -20.61 -2.25 -25.19
CA PRO A 5 -20.17 -1.97 -26.55
C PRO A 5 -18.73 -1.43 -26.64
N ASP A 6 -18.35 -0.56 -25.71
CA ASP A 6 -17.05 0.13 -25.74
C ASP A 6 -15.98 -0.51 -24.84
N PHE A 7 -16.35 -1.28 -23.80
CA PHE A 7 -15.40 -1.74 -22.78
C PHE A 7 -15.61 -3.21 -22.41
N GLU A 8 -14.49 -3.89 -22.21
CA GLU A 8 -14.40 -5.24 -21.67
C GLU A 8 -13.75 -5.21 -20.30
N PHE A 9 -14.37 -5.89 -19.32
CA PHE A 9 -13.88 -6.04 -17.95
C PHE A 9 -13.47 -7.50 -17.76
N SER A 10 -12.20 -7.72 -17.43
CA SER A 10 -11.65 -9.05 -17.19
C SER A 10 -10.65 -9.05 -16.03
N TRP A 11 -10.39 -10.22 -15.48
CA TRP A 11 -9.27 -10.37 -14.54
C TRP A 11 -7.97 -10.33 -15.33
N ALA A 12 -7.00 -9.59 -14.79
CA ALA A 12 -5.68 -9.45 -15.38
C ALA A 12 -4.98 -10.79 -15.52
N ARG A 13 -4.26 -10.93 -16.61
CA ARG A 13 -3.38 -12.05 -16.94
C ARG A 13 -1.93 -11.58 -16.96
N PRO A 14 -0.94 -12.47 -16.96
CA PRO A 14 0.47 -12.08 -17.06
C PRO A 14 0.78 -11.14 -18.23
N GLU A 15 0.06 -11.30 -19.36
CA GLU A 15 0.24 -10.46 -20.55
C GLU A 15 -0.18 -9.00 -20.35
N ASP A 16 -1.04 -8.73 -19.37
CA ASP A 16 -1.49 -7.38 -19.03
C ASP A 16 -0.48 -6.59 -18.19
N GLU A 17 0.55 -7.25 -17.67
CA GLU A 17 1.49 -6.69 -16.69
C GLU A 17 2.11 -5.37 -17.15
N ALA A 18 2.67 -5.34 -18.34
CA ALA A 18 3.37 -4.18 -18.86
C ALA A 18 2.44 -2.95 -19.00
N ASP A 19 1.22 -3.15 -19.49
CA ASP A 19 0.20 -2.10 -19.63
C ASP A 19 -0.25 -1.59 -18.26
N ILE A 20 -0.45 -2.50 -17.30
CA ILE A 20 -0.84 -2.15 -15.91
C ILE A 20 0.26 -1.31 -15.26
N ARG A 21 1.50 -1.75 -15.35
CA ARG A 21 2.67 -1.06 -14.79
C ARG A 21 2.84 0.34 -15.39
N ALA A 22 2.70 0.45 -16.71
CA ALA A 22 2.72 1.72 -17.42
C ALA A 22 1.61 2.66 -16.94
N LEU A 23 0.36 2.17 -16.81
CA LEU A 23 -0.77 2.98 -16.34
C LEU A 23 -0.56 3.46 -14.88
N VAL A 24 -0.05 2.60 -14.00
CA VAL A 24 0.22 2.96 -12.60
C VAL A 24 1.31 4.01 -12.51
N GLY A 25 2.39 3.84 -13.28
CA GLY A 25 3.52 4.77 -13.33
C GLY A 25 3.23 6.11 -14.01
N ALA A 26 2.18 6.19 -14.84
CA ALA A 26 1.85 7.41 -15.59
C ALA A 26 1.20 8.51 -14.76
N VAL A 27 0.65 8.20 -13.57
CA VAL A 27 -0.15 9.13 -12.78
C VAL A 27 0.58 9.52 -11.52
N ALA A 28 1.07 10.77 -11.45
CA ALA A 28 1.62 11.33 -10.23
C ALA A 28 0.51 11.72 -9.24
N MET A 29 0.73 11.46 -7.96
CA MET A 29 -0.06 12.02 -6.88
C MET A 29 0.46 13.43 -6.56
N PRO A 30 -0.40 14.46 -6.64
CA PRO A 30 0.02 15.82 -6.36
C PRO A 30 0.31 16.03 -4.86
N GLY A 31 1.21 16.96 -4.57
CA GLY A 31 1.60 17.35 -3.22
C GLY A 31 2.78 18.31 -3.24
N SER A 32 3.30 18.70 -2.06
CA SER A 32 4.55 19.45 -1.96
C SER A 32 5.72 18.68 -2.58
N VAL A 33 5.65 17.37 -2.54
CA VAL A 33 6.43 16.44 -3.35
C VAL A 33 5.41 15.62 -4.14
N ALA A 34 5.39 15.77 -5.45
CA ALA A 34 4.57 14.91 -6.30
C ALA A 34 5.29 13.57 -6.49
N VAL A 35 4.56 12.48 -6.28
CA VAL A 35 5.12 11.12 -6.28
C VAL A 35 4.37 10.25 -7.27
N ARG A 36 5.11 9.49 -8.07
CA ARG A 36 4.59 8.39 -8.89
C ARG A 36 4.87 7.07 -8.20
N PHE A 37 3.89 6.19 -8.21
CA PHE A 37 4.06 4.82 -7.74
C PHE A 37 4.56 3.94 -8.88
N ALA A 38 5.79 3.47 -8.80
CA ALA A 38 6.31 2.46 -9.70
C ALA A 38 6.18 1.06 -9.09
N ARG A 39 6.17 0.05 -9.93
CA ARG A 39 6.03 -1.38 -9.56
C ARG A 39 6.99 -2.20 -10.42
N GLU A 40 8.26 -1.79 -10.39
CA GLU A 40 9.31 -2.53 -11.08
C GLU A 40 9.79 -3.71 -10.24
N PRO A 41 10.20 -4.84 -10.85
CA PRO A 41 10.12 -5.13 -12.29
C PRO A 41 8.76 -5.68 -12.74
N ASP A 42 7.87 -6.02 -11.82
CA ASP A 42 6.59 -6.68 -12.07
C ASP A 42 5.52 -6.13 -11.12
N TYR A 43 4.42 -5.67 -11.71
CA TYR A 43 3.27 -5.13 -10.96
C TYR A 43 2.68 -6.14 -9.98
N PHE A 44 2.56 -7.41 -10.38
CA PHE A 44 1.92 -8.44 -9.56
C PHE A 44 2.71 -8.77 -8.30
N LEU A 45 4.04 -8.62 -8.32
CA LEU A 45 4.86 -8.75 -7.11
C LEU A 45 4.46 -7.72 -6.05
N GLY A 46 4.24 -6.47 -6.48
CA GLY A 46 3.81 -5.41 -5.57
C GLY A 46 2.33 -5.49 -5.18
N ALA A 47 1.49 -6.10 -6.02
CA ALA A 47 0.08 -6.31 -5.73
C ALA A 47 -0.12 -7.44 -4.71
N SER A 48 0.63 -8.53 -4.81
CA SER A 48 0.46 -9.73 -3.98
C SER A 48 0.66 -9.51 -2.47
N ILE A 49 1.37 -8.44 -2.07
CA ILE A 49 1.50 -8.11 -0.63
C ILE A 49 0.20 -7.60 0.01
N MET A 50 -0.80 -7.25 -0.80
CA MET A 50 -2.08 -6.73 -0.29
C MET A 50 -2.99 -7.81 0.28
N GLY A 51 -2.73 -9.08 -0.03
CA GLY A 51 -3.49 -10.23 0.47
C GLY A 51 -3.49 -11.40 -0.51
N ASP A 52 -4.12 -12.49 -0.08
CA ASP A 52 -4.30 -13.71 -0.89
C ASP A 52 -5.75 -14.21 -0.73
N PRO A 53 -6.53 -14.36 -1.81
CA PRO A 53 -6.18 -14.04 -3.20
C PRO A 53 -6.02 -12.53 -3.45
N CYS A 54 -5.14 -12.17 -4.39
CA CYS A 54 -5.02 -10.82 -4.93
C CYS A 54 -5.38 -10.84 -6.42
N GLN A 55 -6.43 -10.13 -6.80
CA GLN A 55 -6.95 -10.11 -8.16
C GLN A 55 -7.00 -8.68 -8.69
N VAL A 56 -6.56 -8.49 -9.91
CA VAL A 56 -6.56 -7.19 -10.58
C VAL A 56 -7.60 -7.21 -11.71
N LEU A 57 -8.59 -6.33 -11.61
CA LEU A 57 -9.54 -6.10 -12.68
C LEU A 57 -8.89 -5.16 -13.70
N VAL A 58 -8.89 -5.55 -14.96
CA VAL A 58 -8.50 -4.71 -16.10
C VAL A 58 -9.72 -4.34 -16.92
N VAL A 59 -9.72 -3.11 -17.42
CA VAL A 59 -10.74 -2.58 -18.29
C VAL A 59 -10.07 -2.19 -19.60
N ARG A 60 -10.45 -2.86 -20.70
CA ARG A 60 -9.94 -2.56 -22.04
C ARG A 60 -11.01 -1.87 -22.88
N HIS A 61 -10.58 -0.86 -23.62
CA HIS A 61 -11.41 -0.22 -24.65
C HIS A 61 -11.41 -1.11 -25.87
N ARG A 62 -12.58 -1.59 -26.27
CA ARG A 62 -12.73 -2.62 -27.31
C ARG A 62 -12.27 -2.20 -28.71
N PRO A 63 -12.52 -0.93 -29.15
CA PRO A 63 -12.14 -0.53 -30.50
C PRO A 63 -10.63 -0.57 -30.78
N ASP A 64 -9.77 -0.26 -29.79
CA ASP A 64 -8.31 -0.15 -29.97
C ASP A 64 -7.51 -1.04 -29.01
N GLY A 65 -8.17 -1.78 -28.12
CA GLY A 65 -7.52 -2.64 -27.13
C GLY A 65 -6.80 -1.90 -26.00
N ALA A 66 -6.87 -0.57 -25.95
CA ALA A 66 -6.14 0.23 -24.97
C ALA A 66 -6.61 -0.07 -23.54
N LEU A 67 -5.66 -0.11 -22.58
CA LEU A 67 -5.99 -0.25 -21.15
C LEU A 67 -6.63 1.04 -20.64
N ALA A 68 -7.94 0.99 -20.39
CA ALA A 68 -8.73 2.12 -19.92
C ALA A 68 -8.68 2.30 -18.41
N GLY A 69 -8.49 1.23 -17.66
CA GLY A 69 -8.42 1.31 -16.20
C GLY A 69 -8.09 -0.01 -15.53
N ILE A 70 -7.76 0.10 -14.25
CA ILE A 70 -7.54 -1.03 -13.35
C ILE A 70 -8.16 -0.80 -11.99
N ALA A 71 -8.42 -1.86 -11.28
CA ALA A 71 -8.69 -1.87 -9.85
C ALA A 71 -8.23 -3.20 -9.24
N CYS A 72 -7.80 -3.19 -7.99
CA CYS A 72 -7.34 -4.38 -7.30
C CYS A 72 -8.30 -4.73 -6.16
N ARG A 73 -8.61 -6.04 -6.02
CA ARG A 73 -9.19 -6.61 -4.81
C ARG A 73 -8.22 -7.62 -4.21
N ALA A 74 -8.15 -7.66 -2.91
CA ALA A 74 -7.37 -8.66 -2.19
C ALA A 74 -8.10 -9.07 -0.91
N GLU A 75 -7.78 -10.23 -0.39
CA GLU A 75 -8.32 -10.72 0.88
C GLU A 75 -7.18 -10.95 1.85
N SER A 76 -7.40 -10.61 3.12
CA SER A 76 -6.41 -10.84 4.16
C SER A 76 -7.06 -11.12 5.50
N ARG A 77 -6.37 -11.83 6.38
CA ARG A 77 -6.82 -12.01 7.75
C ARG A 77 -6.50 -10.77 8.58
N ALA A 78 -7.50 -10.28 9.31
CA ALA A 78 -7.34 -9.15 10.22
C ALA A 78 -8.28 -9.31 11.43
N PHE A 79 -8.02 -8.57 12.50
CA PHE A 79 -8.90 -8.57 13.66
C PHE A 79 -10.11 -7.68 13.43
N VAL A 80 -11.31 -8.26 13.57
CA VAL A 80 -12.60 -7.58 13.55
C VAL A 80 -13.28 -7.83 14.89
N ASN A 81 -13.52 -6.78 15.66
CA ASN A 81 -14.08 -6.88 17.02
C ASN A 81 -13.31 -7.87 17.92
N GLY A 82 -11.99 -7.87 17.81
CA GLY A 82 -11.11 -8.72 18.61
C GLY A 82 -10.95 -10.16 18.10
N GLN A 83 -11.66 -10.55 17.05
CA GLN A 83 -11.58 -11.90 16.48
C GLN A 83 -10.95 -11.88 15.08
N PRO A 84 -10.10 -12.88 14.75
CA PRO A 84 -9.57 -13.00 13.40
C PRO A 84 -10.69 -13.28 12.40
N ALA A 85 -10.76 -12.48 11.35
CA ALA A 85 -11.72 -12.62 10.25
C ALA A 85 -11.05 -12.32 8.91
N THR A 86 -11.64 -12.80 7.83
CA THR A 86 -11.23 -12.41 6.48
C THR A 86 -11.83 -11.05 6.15
N LEU A 87 -10.98 -10.13 5.72
CA LEU A 87 -11.37 -8.82 5.19
C LEU A 87 -10.95 -8.70 3.73
N GLY A 88 -11.82 -8.11 2.92
CA GLY A 88 -11.50 -7.67 1.59
C GLY A 88 -10.84 -6.28 1.60
N TYR A 89 -9.89 -6.07 0.70
CA TYR A 89 -9.32 -4.78 0.38
C TYR A 89 -9.65 -4.42 -1.06
N ILE A 90 -10.10 -3.18 -1.30
CA ILE A 90 -10.25 -2.61 -2.65
C ILE A 90 -9.34 -1.40 -2.76
N GLY A 91 -8.47 -1.41 -3.76
CA GLY A 91 -7.52 -0.34 -3.97
C GLY A 91 -6.96 -0.29 -5.37
N GLN A 92 -5.90 0.49 -5.56
CA GLN A 92 -5.21 0.64 -6.84
C GLN A 92 -6.14 1.06 -8.00
N ILE A 93 -7.26 1.74 -7.70
CA ILE A 93 -8.18 2.19 -8.74
C ILE A 93 -7.49 3.26 -9.58
N ARG A 94 -7.31 2.98 -10.86
CA ARG A 94 -6.74 3.90 -11.85
C ARG A 94 -7.59 3.90 -13.10
N VAL A 95 -7.85 5.08 -13.64
CA VAL A 95 -8.52 5.26 -14.93
C VAL A 95 -7.61 6.14 -15.78
N ALA A 96 -7.26 5.66 -16.96
CA ALA A 96 -6.45 6.40 -17.90
C ALA A 96 -7.15 7.71 -18.30
N GLN A 97 -6.38 8.76 -18.49
CA GLN A 97 -6.91 10.13 -18.65
C GLN A 97 -7.95 10.24 -19.78
N ALA A 98 -7.71 9.55 -20.90
CA ALA A 98 -8.61 9.55 -22.06
C ALA A 98 -9.99 8.95 -21.78
N PHE A 99 -10.11 8.10 -20.75
CA PHE A 99 -11.34 7.37 -20.44
C PHE A 99 -12.03 7.84 -19.15
N ARG A 100 -11.58 8.94 -18.55
CA ARG A 100 -12.21 9.51 -17.34
C ARG A 100 -13.61 10.02 -17.66
N GLY A 101 -14.55 9.84 -16.72
CA GLY A 101 -15.95 10.26 -16.90
C GLY A 101 -16.86 9.25 -17.59
N ARG A 102 -16.36 8.10 -17.99
CA ARG A 102 -17.12 7.06 -18.73
C ARG A 102 -17.71 5.95 -17.85
N TRP A 103 -18.09 6.23 -16.62
CA TRP A 103 -18.75 5.29 -15.70
C TRP A 103 -17.95 4.01 -15.37
N LEU A 104 -16.68 3.93 -15.73
CA LEU A 104 -15.85 2.73 -15.55
C LEU A 104 -15.76 2.27 -14.08
N VAL A 105 -15.74 3.22 -13.13
CA VAL A 105 -15.72 2.90 -11.69
C VAL A 105 -17.03 2.22 -11.25
N HIS A 106 -18.16 2.64 -11.80
CA HIS A 106 -19.46 2.02 -11.53
C HIS A 106 -19.53 0.57 -12.04
N LEU A 107 -19.14 0.36 -13.29
CA LEU A 107 -19.10 -0.97 -13.89
C LEU A 107 -18.07 -1.88 -13.20
N GLY A 108 -16.90 -1.34 -12.84
CA GLY A 108 -15.91 -2.08 -12.05
C GLY A 108 -16.42 -2.49 -10.67
N ALA A 109 -17.20 -1.62 -10.02
CA ALA A 109 -17.84 -1.94 -8.74
C ALA A 109 -18.87 -3.08 -8.87
N GLN A 110 -19.58 -3.14 -9.99
CA GLN A 110 -20.48 -4.26 -10.29
C GLN A 110 -19.69 -5.56 -10.48
N ALA A 111 -18.60 -5.55 -11.26
CA ALA A 111 -17.74 -6.71 -11.46
C ALA A 111 -17.17 -7.24 -10.14
N PHE A 112 -16.78 -6.35 -9.23
CA PHE A 112 -16.32 -6.76 -7.89
C PHE A 112 -17.43 -7.38 -7.05
N ARG A 113 -18.65 -6.85 -7.09
CA ARG A 113 -19.78 -7.47 -6.36
C ARG A 113 -20.08 -8.87 -6.85
N GLU A 114 -20.09 -9.09 -8.15
CA GLU A 114 -20.32 -10.42 -8.75
C GLU A 114 -19.23 -11.44 -8.38
N ALA A 115 -17.99 -10.97 -8.21
CA ALA A 115 -16.83 -11.81 -7.88
C ALA A 115 -16.58 -11.97 -6.38
N SER A 116 -17.28 -11.22 -5.53
CA SER A 116 -17.03 -11.19 -4.09
C SER A 116 -17.85 -12.25 -3.37
N PRO A 117 -17.27 -12.96 -2.38
CA PRO A 117 -18.05 -13.80 -1.48
C PRO A 117 -19.14 -13.01 -0.77
N GLU A 118 -20.30 -13.64 -0.58
CA GLU A 118 -21.40 -13.04 0.16
C GLU A 118 -20.99 -12.72 1.59
N GLY A 119 -21.35 -11.54 2.05
CA GLY A 119 -21.06 -11.08 3.43
C GLY A 119 -19.62 -10.63 3.67
N LEU A 120 -18.71 -10.70 2.69
CA LEU A 120 -17.34 -10.23 2.87
C LEU A 120 -17.31 -8.70 2.98
N LEU A 121 -16.78 -8.21 4.11
CA LEU A 121 -16.57 -6.80 4.33
C LEU A 121 -15.32 -6.32 3.62
N TYR A 122 -15.42 -5.21 2.91
CA TYR A 122 -14.30 -4.57 2.24
C TYR A 122 -13.93 -3.24 2.89
N PHE A 123 -12.65 -2.93 2.89
CA PHE A 123 -12.16 -1.60 3.20
C PHE A 123 -11.26 -1.08 2.06
N GLY A 124 -11.02 0.22 2.05
CA GLY A 124 -10.12 0.87 1.12
C GLY A 124 -9.59 2.17 1.72
N VAL A 125 -8.52 2.68 1.17
CA VAL A 125 -7.91 3.94 1.59
C VAL A 125 -7.98 4.94 0.44
N ILE A 126 -8.48 6.14 0.74
CA ILE A 126 -8.59 7.24 -0.23
C ILE A 126 -7.75 8.40 0.29
N ALA A 127 -6.87 8.94 -0.56
CA ALA A 127 -6.12 10.13 -0.21
C ALA A 127 -7.08 11.30 0.09
N SER A 128 -6.82 12.05 1.17
CA SER A 128 -7.66 13.19 1.60
C SER A 128 -7.75 14.28 0.53
N GLU A 129 -6.68 14.45 -0.24
CA GLU A 129 -6.56 15.40 -1.34
C GLU A 129 -7.24 14.94 -2.64
N ASN A 130 -7.93 13.78 -2.62
CA ASN A 130 -8.70 13.27 -3.76
C ASN A 130 -10.22 13.40 -3.55
N PRO A 131 -10.80 14.61 -3.65
CA PRO A 131 -12.23 14.85 -3.43
C PRO A 131 -13.08 14.08 -4.43
N ARG A 132 -12.59 13.87 -5.66
CA ARG A 132 -13.31 13.15 -6.70
C ARG A 132 -13.52 11.68 -6.34
N ALA A 133 -12.48 11.00 -5.85
CA ALA A 133 -12.61 9.62 -5.39
C ALA A 133 -13.55 9.52 -4.18
N ARG A 134 -13.49 10.48 -3.25
CA ARG A 134 -14.40 10.54 -2.10
C ARG A 134 -15.86 10.68 -2.54
N GLN A 135 -16.16 11.59 -3.45
CA GLN A 135 -17.52 11.77 -3.99
C GLN A 135 -18.04 10.52 -4.72
N LEU A 136 -17.16 9.80 -5.42
CA LEU A 136 -17.55 8.61 -6.17
C LEU A 136 -17.79 7.38 -5.28
N LEU A 137 -17.05 7.25 -4.18
CA LEU A 137 -16.97 6.01 -3.42
C LEU A 137 -17.60 6.11 -2.02
N VAL A 138 -17.72 7.31 -1.44
CA VAL A 138 -18.18 7.49 -0.05
C VAL A 138 -19.50 8.26 -0.01
N GLY A 139 -20.46 7.77 0.75
CA GLY A 139 -21.76 8.41 0.97
C GLY A 139 -22.91 7.43 1.02
N ALA A 140 -24.09 7.93 1.32
CA ALA A 140 -25.30 7.11 1.47
C ALA A 140 -25.79 6.52 0.13
N ARG A 141 -25.51 7.20 -0.99
CA ARG A 141 -25.88 6.77 -2.35
C ARG A 141 -24.76 7.15 -3.32
N PRO A 142 -23.58 6.51 -3.23
CA PRO A 142 -22.49 6.83 -4.12
C PRO A 142 -22.85 6.45 -5.56
N PRO A 143 -22.41 7.24 -6.55
CA PRO A 143 -22.71 6.98 -7.97
C PRO A 143 -22.27 5.59 -8.44
N CYS A 144 -21.22 5.02 -7.83
CA CYS A 144 -20.74 3.68 -8.18
C CYS A 144 -21.57 2.53 -7.60
N GLY A 145 -22.60 2.81 -6.77
CA GLY A 145 -23.43 1.80 -6.16
C GLY A 145 -22.79 0.99 -5.03
N LEU A 146 -21.55 1.30 -4.64
CA LEU A 146 -20.90 0.73 -3.46
C LEU A 146 -21.29 1.56 -2.24
N GLN A 147 -21.79 0.90 -1.20
CA GLN A 147 -22.04 1.58 0.07
C GLN A 147 -20.77 1.58 0.91
N ALA A 148 -19.98 2.64 0.80
CA ALA A 148 -18.82 2.84 1.65
C ALA A 148 -19.11 3.88 2.75
N ARG A 149 -18.70 3.55 3.96
CA ARG A 149 -18.79 4.43 5.14
C ARG A 149 -17.38 4.89 5.51
N PHE A 150 -17.23 6.18 5.80
CA PHE A 150 -16.00 6.70 6.39
C PHE A 150 -15.84 6.13 7.81
N ILE A 151 -14.67 5.56 8.10
CA ILE A 151 -14.36 4.98 9.41
C ILE A 151 -13.45 5.93 10.18
N SER A 152 -12.28 6.28 9.61
CA SER A 152 -11.28 7.11 10.28
C SER A 152 -10.33 7.75 9.28
N GLY A 153 -9.69 8.84 9.68
CA GLY A 153 -8.54 9.41 8.98
C GLY A 153 -7.25 8.74 9.45
N LEU A 154 -6.37 8.46 8.50
CA LEU A 154 -5.02 7.96 8.75
C LEU A 154 -4.01 9.00 8.30
N THR A 155 -3.01 9.26 9.12
CA THR A 155 -1.88 10.11 8.76
C THR A 155 -0.65 9.25 8.57
N THR A 156 -0.07 9.29 7.38
CA THR A 156 1.22 8.67 7.10
C THR A 156 2.33 9.67 7.41
N CYS A 157 3.22 9.32 8.34
CA CYS A 157 4.35 10.16 8.70
C CYS A 157 5.60 9.69 7.96
N ALA A 158 6.29 10.61 7.29
CA ALA A 158 7.64 10.38 6.79
C ALA A 158 8.64 10.79 7.86
N ILE A 159 9.45 9.83 8.33
CA ILE A 159 10.50 10.08 9.32
C ILE A 159 11.81 10.25 8.56
N LEU A 160 12.37 11.44 8.64
CA LEU A 160 13.69 11.72 8.07
C LEU A 160 14.77 11.17 9.00
N LEU A 161 15.50 10.18 8.53
CA LEU A 161 16.60 9.59 9.29
C LEU A 161 17.80 10.55 9.30
N ARG A 162 18.29 10.82 10.50
CA ARG A 162 19.52 11.58 10.75
C ARG A 162 20.41 10.83 11.72
N PRO A 163 21.74 11.04 11.68
CA PRO A 163 22.60 10.52 12.72
C PRO A 163 22.14 11.02 14.08
N MET A 164 21.87 10.11 14.99
CA MET A 164 21.48 10.39 16.38
C MET A 164 22.22 9.43 17.29
N HIS A 165 22.53 9.89 18.51
CA HIS A 165 22.97 8.97 19.54
C HIS A 165 21.85 7.97 19.85
N PRO A 166 22.20 6.67 20.02
CA PRO A 166 21.20 5.68 20.38
C PRO A 166 20.52 6.09 21.70
N PHE A 167 19.19 6.11 21.68
CA PHE A 167 18.43 6.25 22.92
C PHE A 167 18.34 4.89 23.60
N HIS A 168 18.78 4.82 24.82
CA HIS A 168 18.69 3.62 25.65
C HIS A 168 17.60 3.80 26.70
N ALA A 169 16.51 3.04 26.57
CA ALA A 169 15.50 2.95 27.62
C ALA A 169 16.05 2.05 28.75
N PRO A 170 16.05 2.50 30.01
CA PRO A 170 16.55 1.68 31.14
C PRO A 170 15.80 0.34 31.23
N GLY A 171 16.53 -0.76 31.36
CA GLY A 171 15.97 -2.11 31.46
C GLY A 171 15.41 -2.70 30.16
N VAL A 172 15.54 -1.99 29.03
CA VAL A 172 15.08 -2.48 27.73
C VAL A 172 16.29 -2.85 26.86
N GLN A 173 16.28 -4.08 26.38
CA GLN A 173 17.22 -4.57 25.37
C GLN A 173 16.55 -4.63 24.01
N VAL A 174 17.19 -4.05 22.97
CA VAL A 174 16.70 -4.09 21.59
C VAL A 174 17.66 -4.91 20.74
N GLN A 175 17.16 -5.96 20.10
CA GLN A 175 17.96 -6.85 19.27
C GLN A 175 17.24 -7.23 17.98
N PRO A 176 17.96 -7.64 16.92
CA PRO A 176 17.35 -8.24 15.74
C PRO A 176 16.58 -9.52 16.13
N ALA A 177 15.48 -9.78 15.43
CA ALA A 177 14.83 -11.09 15.53
C ALA A 177 15.66 -12.17 14.81
N ASP A 178 15.47 -13.40 15.24
CA ASP A 178 15.88 -14.59 14.53
C ASP A 178 14.65 -15.43 14.10
N ALA A 179 14.85 -16.36 13.19
CA ALA A 179 13.74 -17.17 12.65
C ALA A 179 13.11 -18.09 13.72
N GLU A 180 13.87 -18.54 14.69
CA GLU A 180 13.39 -19.44 15.74
C GLU A 180 12.42 -18.75 16.71
N ARG A 181 12.55 -17.42 16.82
CA ARG A 181 11.73 -16.60 17.72
C ARG A 181 10.55 -15.91 17.03
N LEU A 182 10.34 -16.15 15.75
CA LEU A 182 9.16 -15.63 15.04
C LEU A 182 7.82 -16.00 15.69
N PRO A 183 7.60 -17.22 16.21
CA PRO A 183 6.36 -17.54 16.89
C PRO A 183 6.05 -16.62 18.07
N GLU A 184 7.01 -16.34 18.93
CA GLU A 184 6.85 -15.41 20.08
C GLU A 184 6.50 -13.99 19.63
N ILE A 185 7.13 -13.54 18.54
CA ILE A 185 6.87 -12.20 17.96
C ILE A 185 5.43 -12.16 17.41
N ILE A 186 4.98 -13.19 16.73
CA ILE A 186 3.64 -13.31 16.17
C ILE A 186 2.58 -13.33 17.28
N ASP A 187 2.83 -14.08 18.35
CA ASP A 187 1.94 -14.11 19.51
C ASP A 187 1.81 -12.73 20.15
N PHE A 188 2.94 -12.02 20.34
CA PHE A 188 2.94 -10.64 20.83
C PHE A 188 2.15 -9.69 19.90
N LEU A 189 2.37 -9.77 18.59
CA LEU A 189 1.67 -8.93 17.61
C LEU A 189 0.17 -9.22 17.59
N ASN A 190 -0.24 -10.48 17.65
CA ASN A 190 -1.63 -10.89 17.64
C ASN A 190 -2.35 -10.53 18.95
N ASP A 191 -1.73 -10.72 20.12
CA ASP A 191 -2.32 -10.35 21.41
C ASP A 191 -2.61 -8.84 21.46
N HIS A 192 -1.64 -8.02 21.07
CA HIS A 192 -1.80 -6.56 21.04
C HIS A 192 -2.64 -6.07 19.86
N GLY A 193 -2.55 -6.74 18.73
CA GLY A 193 -3.30 -6.44 17.51
C GLY A 193 -4.78 -6.72 17.64
N SER A 194 -5.19 -7.75 18.40
CA SER A 194 -6.59 -8.10 18.65
C SER A 194 -7.40 -6.94 19.27
N LYS A 195 -6.72 -6.03 19.96
CA LYS A 195 -7.30 -4.83 20.59
C LYS A 195 -7.49 -3.67 19.59
N ARG A 196 -7.09 -3.84 18.34
CA ARG A 196 -7.14 -2.82 17.28
C ARG A 196 -7.94 -3.32 16.09
N GLN A 197 -8.93 -2.55 15.68
CA GLN A 197 -9.76 -2.86 14.54
C GLN A 197 -8.93 -2.88 13.24
N PHE A 198 -9.09 -3.95 12.47
CA PHE A 198 -8.41 -4.19 11.19
C PHE A 198 -6.89 -4.35 11.27
N PHE A 199 -6.34 -4.55 12.46
CA PHE A 199 -4.95 -4.96 12.58
C PHE A 199 -4.75 -6.34 11.94
N PRO A 200 -3.67 -6.58 11.18
CA PRO A 200 -3.43 -7.89 10.55
C PRO A 200 -3.35 -9.00 11.60
N ALA A 201 -4.07 -10.10 11.37
CA ALA A 201 -3.91 -11.31 12.16
C ALA A 201 -2.82 -12.17 11.49
N TYR A 202 -1.63 -12.16 12.09
CA TYR A 202 -0.46 -12.78 11.52
C TYR A 202 -0.38 -14.28 11.81
N THR A 203 0.22 -15.00 10.84
CA THR A 203 0.61 -16.40 10.97
C THR A 203 2.10 -16.55 10.69
N LEU A 204 2.68 -17.69 11.05
CA LEU A 204 4.09 -17.97 10.75
C LEU A 204 4.35 -18.00 9.23
N GLU A 205 3.41 -18.48 8.45
CA GLU A 205 3.49 -18.54 7.00
C GLU A 205 3.61 -17.13 6.36
N ASP A 206 2.98 -16.11 6.95
CA ASP A 206 3.12 -14.73 6.48
C ASP A 206 4.58 -14.27 6.46
N PHE A 207 5.40 -14.75 7.41
CA PHE A 207 6.82 -14.38 7.57
C PHE A 207 7.79 -15.33 6.87
N ILE A 208 7.38 -16.61 6.66
CA ILE A 208 8.23 -17.63 6.06
C ILE A 208 7.67 -18.02 4.69
N GLY A 209 8.07 -17.32 3.65
CA GLY A 209 7.73 -17.68 2.26
C GLY A 209 6.40 -17.15 1.74
N GLY A 210 5.58 -16.51 2.57
CA GLY A 210 4.32 -15.87 2.14
C GLY A 210 4.55 -14.63 1.26
N ALA A 211 3.56 -14.32 0.41
CA ALA A 211 3.60 -13.10 -0.40
C ALA A 211 3.43 -11.83 0.45
N LYS A 212 2.68 -11.91 1.56
CA LYS A 212 2.26 -10.78 2.40
C LYS A 212 3.42 -9.99 3.00
N MET A 213 4.47 -10.67 3.47
CA MET A 213 5.69 -10.06 4.02
C MET A 213 6.89 -10.23 3.08
N ARG A 214 6.65 -10.18 1.78
CA ARG A 214 7.70 -10.32 0.75
C ARG A 214 8.89 -9.40 1.01
N GLY A 215 10.09 -9.99 1.09
CA GLY A 215 11.35 -9.27 1.26
C GLY A 215 11.63 -8.82 2.70
N LEU A 216 10.71 -8.97 3.64
CA LEU A 216 10.99 -8.76 5.06
C LEU A 216 11.70 -9.98 5.63
N ARG A 217 12.90 -9.78 6.16
CA ARG A 217 13.71 -10.84 6.76
C ARG A 217 13.65 -10.71 8.30
N PRO A 218 13.81 -11.79 9.06
CA PRO A 218 13.81 -11.72 10.53
C PRO A 218 14.77 -10.67 11.08
N GLN A 219 15.98 -10.55 10.52
CA GLN A 219 16.97 -9.57 10.96
C GLN A 219 16.58 -8.09 10.70
N ASP A 220 15.57 -7.83 9.88
CA ASP A 220 15.02 -6.49 9.65
C ASP A 220 14.00 -6.08 10.72
N ILE A 221 13.61 -7.05 11.57
CA ILE A 221 12.72 -6.87 12.71
C ILE A 221 13.55 -6.59 13.96
N ARG A 222 13.16 -5.57 14.70
CA ARG A 222 13.74 -5.26 16.02
C ARG A 222 12.76 -5.63 17.11
N VAL A 223 13.25 -6.37 18.10
CA VAL A 223 12.47 -6.81 19.26
C VAL A 223 13.02 -6.13 20.50
N ALA A 224 12.16 -5.41 21.19
CA ALA A 224 12.45 -4.82 22.48
C ALA A 224 12.01 -5.77 23.59
N ARG A 225 12.92 -6.07 24.53
CA ARG A 225 12.66 -6.95 25.67
C ARG A 225 12.94 -6.23 26.99
N ARG A 226 12.11 -6.50 27.98
CA ARG A 226 12.32 -6.12 29.37
C ARG A 226 12.11 -7.35 30.25
N ASP A 227 13.07 -7.67 31.10
CA ASP A 227 13.05 -8.83 31.98
C ASP A 227 12.73 -10.15 31.23
N GLY A 228 13.29 -10.29 30.01
CA GLY A 228 13.08 -11.44 29.13
C GLY A 228 11.78 -11.38 28.28
N ALA A 229 10.77 -10.63 28.69
CA ALA A 229 9.51 -10.54 27.97
C ALA A 229 9.57 -9.56 26.78
N VAL A 230 8.87 -9.86 25.69
CA VAL A 230 8.72 -8.94 24.56
C VAL A 230 7.81 -7.78 24.97
N VAL A 231 8.31 -6.54 24.82
CA VAL A 231 7.56 -5.31 25.12
C VAL A 231 7.36 -4.43 23.89
N GLY A 232 7.97 -4.76 22.76
CA GLY A 232 7.81 -4.03 21.53
C GLY A 232 8.45 -4.73 20.35
N VAL A 233 7.84 -4.56 19.18
CA VAL A 233 8.33 -5.08 17.90
C VAL A 233 8.20 -3.97 16.86
N MET A 234 9.21 -3.81 16.02
CA MET A 234 9.18 -2.90 14.88
C MET A 234 10.03 -3.46 13.75
N ALA A 235 9.57 -3.36 12.53
CA ALA A 235 10.34 -3.74 11.36
C ALA A 235 10.68 -2.52 10.50
N ALA A 236 11.84 -2.57 9.83
CA ALA A 236 12.20 -1.66 8.75
C ALA A 236 12.07 -2.44 7.42
N TRP A 237 10.91 -2.37 6.81
CA TRP A 237 10.58 -3.16 5.63
C TRP A 237 10.96 -2.40 4.36
N ASP A 238 12.04 -2.82 3.72
CA ASP A 238 12.44 -2.34 2.39
C ASP A 238 11.62 -3.06 1.31
N GLN A 239 10.82 -2.31 0.59
CA GLN A 239 9.99 -2.80 -0.50
C GLN A 239 10.51 -2.37 -1.89
N ALA A 240 11.70 -1.76 -1.96
CA ALA A 240 12.23 -1.18 -3.20
C ALA A 240 12.38 -2.18 -4.35
N ALA A 241 12.51 -3.47 -4.04
CA ALA A 241 12.62 -4.53 -5.05
C ALA A 241 11.35 -4.73 -5.91
N TYR A 242 10.17 -4.22 -5.46
CA TYR A 242 8.89 -4.40 -6.17
C TYR A 242 7.91 -3.22 -6.01
N LYS A 243 8.25 -2.23 -5.20
CA LYS A 243 7.40 -1.05 -4.96
C LYS A 243 8.29 0.16 -4.72
N GLN A 244 8.23 1.12 -5.63
CA GLN A 244 9.04 2.32 -5.57
C GLN A 244 8.14 3.55 -5.59
N ASP A 245 8.48 4.51 -4.73
CA ASP A 245 7.91 5.85 -4.72
C ASP A 245 8.89 6.78 -5.43
N VAL A 246 8.57 7.13 -6.68
CA VAL A 246 9.44 7.94 -7.54
C VAL A 246 9.04 9.41 -7.43
N VAL A 247 9.99 10.27 -7.11
CA VAL A 247 9.77 11.71 -7.10
C VAL A 247 9.46 12.17 -8.52
N ASP A 248 8.27 12.69 -8.76
CA ASP A 248 7.90 13.29 -10.03
C ASP A 248 8.36 14.75 -10.10
N SER A 249 7.95 15.54 -9.12
CA SER A 249 8.32 16.95 -9.06
C SER A 249 8.23 17.49 -7.62
N TYR A 250 8.85 18.63 -7.42
CA TYR A 250 8.75 19.41 -6.19
C TYR A 250 7.90 20.64 -6.40
N GLY A 251 7.02 20.96 -5.47
CA GLY A 251 6.27 22.21 -5.46
C GLY A 251 7.20 23.44 -5.47
N PRO A 252 6.71 24.61 -5.90
CA PRO A 252 7.55 25.77 -6.18
C PRO A 252 8.46 26.19 -5.01
N ALA A 253 7.94 26.20 -3.80
CA ALA A 253 8.70 26.58 -2.61
C ALA A 253 9.84 25.56 -2.32
N LEU A 254 9.50 24.27 -2.30
CA LEU A 254 10.48 23.23 -2.00
C LEU A 254 11.51 23.07 -3.12
N ARG A 255 11.12 23.28 -4.37
CA ARG A 255 12.04 23.30 -5.52
C ARG A 255 13.11 24.40 -5.38
N ARG A 256 12.72 25.59 -4.90
CA ARG A 256 13.65 26.69 -4.66
C ARG A 256 14.58 26.43 -3.46
N LEU A 257 14.06 25.82 -2.41
CA LEU A 257 14.82 25.56 -1.18
C LEU A 257 15.71 24.32 -1.28
N ARG A 258 15.44 23.40 -2.22
CA ARG A 258 16.13 22.12 -2.36
C ARG A 258 17.66 22.24 -2.44
N PRO A 259 18.28 23.16 -3.20
CA PRO A 259 19.73 23.27 -3.24
C PRO A 259 20.34 23.59 -1.87
N VAL A 260 19.74 24.53 -1.15
CA VAL A 260 20.18 24.94 0.20
C VAL A 260 20.00 23.80 1.19
N TYR A 261 18.84 23.15 1.18
CA TYR A 261 18.58 21.97 2.00
C TYR A 261 19.60 20.86 1.72
N ASN A 262 19.85 20.55 0.46
CA ASN A 262 20.77 19.45 0.09
C ASN A 262 22.22 19.75 0.49
N LEU A 263 22.64 21.02 0.46
CA LEU A 263 23.94 21.42 0.96
C LEU A 263 24.02 21.21 2.48
N ALA A 264 23.05 21.72 3.21
CA ALA A 264 22.98 21.54 4.67
C ALA A 264 22.87 20.07 5.07
N ALA A 265 22.07 19.28 4.37
CA ALA A 265 21.91 17.85 4.61
C ALA A 265 23.25 17.09 4.50
N ARG A 266 24.04 17.40 3.47
CA ARG A 266 25.40 16.81 3.30
C ARG A 266 26.32 17.17 4.44
N MET A 267 26.31 18.43 4.90
CA MET A 267 27.13 18.90 6.02
C MET A 267 26.73 18.22 7.34
N LEU A 268 25.44 17.90 7.51
CA LEU A 268 24.90 17.27 8.72
C LEU A 268 24.85 15.73 8.64
N GLY A 269 25.41 15.11 7.61
CA GLY A 269 25.35 13.67 7.41
C GLY A 269 23.93 13.13 7.13
N MET A 270 23.01 14.00 6.70
CA MET A 270 21.64 13.63 6.38
C MET A 270 21.50 13.28 4.87
N LYS A 271 20.45 12.54 4.54
CA LYS A 271 20.12 12.25 3.14
C LYS A 271 19.61 13.51 2.44
N PRO A 272 20.15 13.86 1.26
CA PRO A 272 19.60 14.93 0.43
C PRO A 272 18.23 14.54 -0.13
N LEU A 273 17.42 15.53 -0.54
CA LEU A 273 16.16 15.29 -1.23
C LEU A 273 16.42 14.61 -2.58
N THR A 274 15.70 13.53 -2.82
CA THR A 274 15.83 12.69 -4.02
C THR A 274 15.61 13.52 -5.30
N PRO A 275 16.44 13.37 -6.34
CA PRO A 275 16.19 14.03 -7.62
C PRO A 275 14.86 13.61 -8.26
N PRO A 276 14.16 14.50 -8.99
CA PRO A 276 13.04 14.09 -9.84
C PRO A 276 13.44 12.96 -10.80
N GLY A 277 12.54 12.02 -11.01
CA GLY A 277 12.77 10.82 -11.81
C GLY A 277 13.41 9.66 -11.07
N GLN A 278 13.83 9.83 -9.81
CA GLN A 278 14.46 8.77 -9.01
C GLN A 278 13.54 8.27 -7.90
N ALA A 279 13.69 6.99 -7.56
CA ALA A 279 13.01 6.39 -6.42
C ALA A 279 13.55 6.93 -5.10
N MET A 280 12.67 7.20 -4.17
CA MET A 280 13.06 7.60 -2.82
C MET A 280 13.64 6.39 -2.07
N PRO A 281 14.82 6.54 -1.42
CA PRO A 281 15.38 5.49 -0.56
C PRO A 281 14.61 5.47 0.77
N LEU A 282 13.55 4.70 0.83
CA LEU A 282 12.69 4.60 2.01
C LEU A 282 12.44 3.14 2.38
N ALA A 283 12.15 2.93 3.66
CA ALA A 283 11.61 1.68 4.18
C ALA A 283 10.33 1.99 4.98
N PHE A 284 9.45 1.03 5.06
CA PHE A 284 8.21 1.16 5.82
C PHE A 284 8.44 0.67 7.26
N ALA A 285 8.05 1.47 8.24
CA ALA A 285 7.95 1.02 9.61
C ALA A 285 6.70 0.12 9.72
N ALA A 286 6.90 -1.15 10.02
CA ALA A 286 5.87 -2.17 10.12
C ALA A 286 5.89 -2.83 11.51
#